data_f76bad687129443cf8cd2742adc45c60
#
_entry.id   f76bad687129443cf8cd2742adc45c60
#
_cell.length_a   1.000
_cell.length_b   1.000
_cell.length_c   1.000
_cell.angle_alpha   90.00
_cell.angle_beta   90.00
_cell.angle_gamma   90.00
#
_symmetry.space_group_name_H-M   'P 1'
#
loop_
_entity.id
_entity.type
_entity.pdbx_description
1 polymer ?
#
loop_
_entity_poly.entity_id
_entity_poly.type
_entity_poly.pdbx_seq_one_letter_code
_entity_poly.pdbx_strand_id
1 'polypeptide(L)'
;MDIQGTVRDILQDKGDQIWTTDGNTTVYEAVGKMGKHNIGALVVLDENDKVVGVLSERDYSRKVVLQGRTSRDTMVSDIIDRPATTVTMKDSVNHCMRVMSDEHIRHLPVMDGEKLIGMLSMGDIVRWVMANQQYTIEHLQGYIFGH
;
A
#
# COMPACT_ATOMS: atom_id res chain seq x y z
N MET A 1 -19.03 10.56 5.86
CA MET A 1 -18.34 10.97 7.11
C MET A 1 -16.88 11.25 6.80
N ASP A 2 -16.42 12.41 7.17
CA ASP A 2 -15.03 12.77 6.94
C ASP A 2 -14.14 12.17 8.02
N ILE A 3 -13.14 11.40 7.58
CA ILE A 3 -12.19 10.80 8.49
C ILE A 3 -11.03 11.78 8.65
N GLN A 4 -10.82 12.23 9.87
CA GLN A 4 -9.73 13.12 10.21
C GLN A 4 -8.42 12.34 10.23
N GLY A 5 -7.35 12.98 9.83
CA GLY A 5 -6.02 12.40 9.91
C GLY A 5 -5.28 12.39 8.58
N THR A 6 -3.98 12.17 8.67
CA THR A 6 -3.06 12.19 7.54
C THR A 6 -2.28 10.88 7.47
N VAL A 7 -1.59 10.68 6.35
CA VAL A 7 -0.66 9.55 6.18
C VAL A 7 0.35 9.50 7.32
N ARG A 8 0.86 10.66 7.74
CA ARG A 8 1.82 10.74 8.86
C ARG A 8 1.27 10.09 10.13
N ASP A 9 -0.01 10.35 10.44
CA ASP A 9 -0.63 9.80 11.66
C ASP A 9 -0.65 8.27 11.64
N ILE A 10 -0.93 7.69 10.49
CA ILE A 10 -0.94 6.22 10.34
C ILE A 10 0.47 5.65 10.45
N LEU A 11 1.44 6.28 9.77
CA LEU A 11 2.81 5.76 9.74
C LEU A 11 3.53 5.92 11.08
N GLN A 12 3.16 6.87 11.91
CA GLN A 12 3.71 6.99 13.25
C GLN A 12 3.42 5.75 14.10
N ASP A 13 2.24 5.15 13.93
CA ASP A 13 1.86 3.94 14.65
C ASP A 13 2.40 2.67 13.99
N LYS A 14 2.42 2.65 12.65
CA LYS A 14 2.84 1.48 11.89
C LYS A 14 4.35 1.28 11.88
N GLY A 15 5.11 2.39 11.87
CA GLY A 15 6.54 2.36 11.62
C GLY A 15 6.88 2.54 10.14
N ASP A 16 8.18 2.55 9.84
CA ASP A 16 8.71 2.91 8.53
C ASP A 16 9.28 1.73 7.74
N GLN A 17 8.92 0.51 8.11
CA GLN A 17 9.41 -0.67 7.42
C GLN A 17 8.85 -0.76 6.01
N ILE A 18 9.73 -0.89 5.01
CA ILE A 18 9.37 -0.95 3.60
C ILE A 18 10.04 -2.16 2.97
N TRP A 19 9.26 -2.91 2.19
CA TRP A 19 9.78 -4.04 1.44
C TRP A 19 9.79 -3.70 -0.04
N THR A 20 10.94 -3.89 -0.69
CA THR A 20 11.16 -3.52 -2.08
C THR A 20 11.68 -4.69 -2.90
N THR A 21 11.59 -4.56 -4.21
CA THR A 21 12.21 -5.46 -5.18
C THR A 21 12.66 -4.64 -6.39
N ASP A 22 13.37 -5.25 -7.31
CA ASP A 22 13.76 -4.61 -8.56
C ASP A 22 13.16 -5.32 -9.76
N GLY A 23 13.20 -4.68 -10.93
CA GLY A 23 12.60 -5.20 -12.15
C GLY A 23 13.29 -6.44 -12.72
N ASN A 24 14.55 -6.69 -12.35
CA ASN A 24 15.34 -7.82 -12.84
C ASN A 24 15.16 -9.07 -11.98
N THR A 25 14.36 -8.98 -10.95
CA THR A 25 14.00 -10.12 -10.10
C THR A 25 12.85 -10.88 -10.75
N THR A 26 12.83 -12.21 -10.60
CA THR A 26 11.68 -12.99 -11.08
C THR A 26 10.47 -12.74 -10.21
N VAL A 27 9.29 -12.89 -10.80
CA VAL A 27 8.04 -12.79 -10.04
C VAL A 27 8.00 -13.87 -8.94
N TYR A 28 8.58 -15.04 -9.20
CA TYR A 28 8.68 -16.11 -8.20
C TYR A 28 9.41 -15.64 -6.94
N GLU A 29 10.57 -15.01 -7.09
CA GLU A 29 11.33 -14.49 -5.95
C GLU A 29 10.58 -13.36 -5.24
N ALA A 30 9.93 -12.49 -6.00
CA ALA A 30 9.16 -11.38 -5.43
C ALA A 30 7.98 -11.89 -4.61
N VAL A 31 7.20 -12.84 -5.14
CA VAL A 31 6.08 -13.46 -4.42
C VAL A 31 6.58 -14.21 -3.19
N GLY A 32 7.73 -14.89 -3.30
CA GLY A 32 8.37 -15.55 -2.17
C GLY A 32 8.70 -14.57 -1.04
N LYS A 33 9.20 -13.39 -1.39
CA LYS A 33 9.48 -12.33 -0.43
C LYS A 33 8.21 -11.83 0.25
N MET A 34 7.12 -11.68 -0.51
CA MET A 34 5.82 -11.32 0.06
C MET A 34 5.34 -12.35 1.07
N GLY A 35 5.44 -13.63 0.74
CA GLY A 35 5.06 -14.72 1.63
C GLY A 35 5.91 -14.78 2.89
N LYS A 36 7.21 -14.60 2.75
CA LYS A 36 8.15 -14.62 3.88
C LYS A 36 7.83 -13.52 4.90
N HIS A 37 7.47 -12.34 4.44
CA HIS A 37 7.23 -11.19 5.30
C HIS A 37 5.74 -10.94 5.57
N ASN A 38 4.88 -11.79 5.05
CA ASN A 38 3.42 -11.70 5.21
C ASN A 38 2.90 -10.33 4.77
N ILE A 39 3.30 -9.91 3.58
CA ILE A 39 2.89 -8.64 2.97
C ILE A 39 2.29 -8.90 1.60
N GLY A 40 1.38 -8.03 1.16
CA GLY A 40 0.64 -8.21 -0.09
C GLY A 40 1.20 -7.46 -1.29
N ALA A 41 2.28 -6.69 -1.10
CA ALA A 41 2.87 -5.91 -2.18
C ALA A 41 4.30 -5.51 -1.87
N LEU A 42 5.05 -5.24 -2.94
CA LEU A 42 6.42 -4.74 -2.88
C LEU A 42 6.52 -3.48 -3.73
N VAL A 43 7.29 -2.51 -3.27
CA VAL A 43 7.65 -1.36 -4.11
C VAL A 43 8.75 -1.81 -5.06
N VAL A 44 8.58 -1.50 -6.34
CA VAL A 44 9.57 -1.85 -7.37
C VAL A 44 10.44 -0.63 -7.62
N LEU A 45 11.74 -0.81 -7.45
CA LEU A 45 12.73 0.24 -7.64
C LEU A 45 13.56 -0.03 -8.90
N ASP A 46 14.01 1.03 -9.56
CA ASP A 46 14.96 0.91 -10.65
C ASP A 46 16.40 0.89 -10.12
N GLU A 47 17.37 0.87 -11.03
CA GLU A 47 18.80 0.80 -10.68
C GLU A 47 19.30 2.04 -9.94
N ASN A 48 18.55 3.15 -9.98
CA ASN A 48 18.85 4.39 -9.27
C ASN A 48 18.04 4.54 -7.98
N ASP A 49 17.43 3.45 -7.50
CA ASP A 49 16.56 3.41 -6.32
C ASP A 49 15.31 4.29 -6.44
N LYS A 50 14.88 4.58 -7.67
CA LYS A 50 13.64 5.31 -7.90
C LYS A 50 12.46 4.36 -7.99
N VAL A 51 11.32 4.78 -7.45
CA VAL A 51 10.09 4.00 -7.50
C VAL A 51 9.56 3.99 -8.93
N VAL A 52 9.44 2.80 -9.51
CA VAL A 52 8.89 2.62 -10.86
C VAL A 52 7.55 1.93 -10.87
N GLY A 53 7.14 1.30 -9.78
CA GLY A 53 5.87 0.63 -9.70
C GLY A 53 5.64 -0.05 -8.37
N VAL A 54 4.50 -0.72 -8.27
CA VAL A 54 4.17 -1.59 -7.14
C VAL A 54 3.75 -2.94 -7.70
N LEU A 55 4.31 -4.00 -7.15
CA LEU A 55 3.93 -5.36 -7.47
C LEU A 55 3.08 -5.92 -6.34
N SER A 56 1.85 -6.34 -6.64
CA SER A 56 0.94 -6.90 -5.65
C SER A 56 0.63 -8.37 -5.95
N GLU A 57 0.11 -9.08 -4.94
CA GLU A 57 -0.39 -10.45 -5.12
C GLU A 57 -1.48 -10.50 -6.20
N ARG A 58 -2.26 -9.43 -6.32
CA ARG A 58 -3.29 -9.28 -7.33
C ARG A 58 -2.70 -9.22 -8.73
N ASP A 59 -1.57 -8.51 -8.89
CA ASP A 59 -0.83 -8.50 -10.16
C ASP A 59 -0.36 -9.89 -10.54
N TYR A 60 0.15 -10.65 -9.58
CA TYR A 60 0.56 -12.03 -9.79
C TYR A 60 -0.62 -12.87 -10.33
N SER A 61 -1.78 -12.78 -9.70
CA SER A 61 -2.94 -13.54 -10.14
C SER A 61 -3.39 -13.17 -11.55
N ARG A 62 -3.47 -11.87 -11.84
CA ARG A 62 -4.04 -11.36 -13.09
C ARG A 62 -3.09 -11.34 -14.26
N LYS A 63 -1.81 -11.05 -14.01
CA LYS A 63 -0.83 -10.82 -15.08
C LYS A 63 0.10 -12.00 -15.30
N VAL A 64 0.13 -12.94 -14.38
CA VAL A 64 0.95 -14.14 -14.49
C VAL A 64 0.06 -15.36 -14.62
N VAL A 65 -0.68 -15.71 -13.58
CA VAL A 65 -1.48 -16.94 -13.55
C VAL A 65 -2.55 -16.93 -14.64
N LEU A 66 -3.37 -15.89 -14.72
CA LEU A 66 -4.47 -15.83 -15.69
C LEU A 66 -4.00 -15.61 -17.13
N GLN A 67 -2.75 -15.15 -17.33
CA GLN A 67 -2.16 -15.01 -18.66
C GLN A 67 -1.38 -16.25 -19.12
N GLY A 68 -1.43 -17.33 -18.35
CA GLY A 68 -0.73 -18.56 -18.68
C GLY A 68 0.78 -18.47 -18.57
N ARG A 69 1.29 -17.46 -17.86
CA ARG A 69 2.73 -17.29 -17.62
C ARG A 69 3.16 -18.06 -16.38
N THR A 70 4.47 -18.31 -16.27
CA THR A 70 5.02 -18.92 -15.06
C THR A 70 5.81 -17.88 -14.27
N SER A 71 5.71 -17.96 -12.94
CA SER A 71 6.39 -17.00 -12.06
C SER A 71 7.93 -17.09 -12.16
N ARG A 72 8.46 -18.27 -12.48
CA ARG A 72 9.91 -18.48 -12.60
C ARG A 72 10.49 -17.93 -13.90
N ASP A 73 9.66 -17.79 -14.93
CA ASP A 73 10.08 -17.33 -16.26
C ASP A 73 9.60 -15.90 -16.56
N THR A 74 9.00 -15.23 -15.59
CA THR A 74 8.50 -13.86 -15.74
C THR A 74 9.28 -12.95 -14.82
N MET A 75 9.82 -11.86 -15.38
CA MET A 75 10.51 -10.84 -14.60
C MET A 75 9.49 -9.84 -14.06
N VAL A 76 9.80 -9.23 -12.91
CA VAL A 76 8.95 -8.20 -12.33
C VAL A 76 8.70 -7.06 -13.34
N SER A 77 9.74 -6.64 -14.08
CA SER A 77 9.61 -5.60 -15.10
C SER A 77 8.61 -5.94 -16.20
N ASP A 78 8.38 -7.23 -16.47
CA ASP A 78 7.46 -7.66 -17.53
C ASP A 78 5.99 -7.39 -17.19
N ILE A 79 5.68 -7.24 -15.91
CA ILE A 79 4.28 -7.08 -15.45
C ILE A 79 4.00 -5.73 -14.80
N ILE A 80 4.99 -4.86 -14.71
CA ILE A 80 4.78 -3.48 -14.27
C ILE A 80 4.43 -2.67 -15.51
N ASP A 81 3.15 -2.30 -15.65
CA ASP A 81 2.63 -1.67 -16.85
C ASP A 81 2.24 -0.20 -16.66
N ARG A 82 2.41 0.33 -15.47
CA ARG A 82 2.13 1.74 -15.17
C ARG A 82 2.99 2.23 -14.00
N PRO A 83 3.23 3.57 -13.94
CA PRO A 83 3.92 4.15 -12.79
C PRO A 83 3.14 3.92 -11.50
N ALA A 84 3.85 3.89 -10.38
CA ALA A 84 3.21 3.80 -9.07
C ALA A 84 2.41 5.08 -8.79
N THR A 85 1.22 4.92 -8.23
CA THR A 85 0.49 6.02 -7.65
C THR A 85 1.02 6.20 -6.22
N THR A 86 1.47 7.40 -5.89
CA THR A 86 2.13 7.68 -4.60
C THR A 86 1.38 8.74 -3.83
N VAL A 87 1.65 8.80 -2.54
CA VAL A 87 1.13 9.83 -1.63
C VAL A 87 2.29 10.40 -0.80
N THR A 88 2.00 11.47 -0.08
CA THR A 88 2.95 12.11 0.83
C THR A 88 2.45 12.02 2.26
N MET A 89 3.31 12.33 3.22
CA MET A 89 2.94 12.38 4.65
C MET A 89 1.82 13.37 4.95
N LYS A 90 1.65 14.39 4.09
CA LYS A 90 0.66 15.45 4.28
C LYS A 90 -0.72 15.10 3.71
N ASP A 91 -0.79 14.06 2.89
CA ASP A 91 -2.07 13.66 2.29
C ASP A 91 -3.02 13.14 3.36
N SER A 92 -4.31 13.42 3.17
CA SER A 92 -5.34 12.99 4.11
C SER A 92 -5.65 11.51 3.94
N VAL A 93 -6.14 10.89 5.01
CA VAL A 93 -6.63 9.52 4.97
C VAL A 93 -7.78 9.40 3.96
N ASN A 94 -8.68 10.39 3.93
CA ASN A 94 -9.77 10.41 2.94
C ASN A 94 -9.25 10.40 1.50
N HIS A 95 -8.21 11.19 1.22
CA HIS A 95 -7.60 11.21 -0.11
C HIS A 95 -7.05 9.83 -0.49
N CYS A 96 -6.34 9.18 0.43
CA CYS A 96 -5.78 7.85 0.20
C CYS A 96 -6.88 6.82 -0.07
N MET A 97 -7.95 6.84 0.69
CA MET A 97 -9.09 5.95 0.48
C MET A 97 -9.72 6.15 -0.88
N ARG A 98 -9.89 7.41 -1.29
CA ARG A 98 -10.45 7.75 -2.60
C ARG A 98 -9.56 7.26 -3.73
N VAL A 99 -8.26 7.49 -3.64
CA VAL A 99 -7.29 7.01 -4.64
C VAL A 99 -7.32 5.50 -4.76
N MET A 100 -7.28 4.79 -3.63
CA MET A 100 -7.33 3.33 -3.63
C MET A 100 -8.62 2.81 -4.25
N SER A 101 -9.74 3.44 -3.94
CA SER A 101 -11.05 3.06 -4.48
C SER A 101 -11.13 3.33 -5.99
N ASP A 102 -10.75 4.51 -6.41
CA ASP A 102 -10.86 4.93 -7.82
C ASP A 102 -9.92 4.15 -8.74
N GLU A 103 -8.72 3.85 -8.27
CA GLU A 103 -7.71 3.15 -9.07
C GLU A 103 -7.68 1.64 -8.81
N HIS A 104 -8.51 1.14 -7.91
CA HIS A 104 -8.57 -0.29 -7.55
C HIS A 104 -7.21 -0.83 -7.07
N ILE A 105 -6.53 -0.07 -6.25
CA ILE A 105 -5.25 -0.44 -5.65
C ILE A 105 -5.37 -0.44 -4.13
N ARG A 106 -4.54 -1.22 -3.45
CA ARG A 106 -4.59 -1.38 -2.00
C ARG A 106 -3.29 -0.98 -1.30
N HIS A 107 -2.33 -0.48 -2.05
CA HIS A 107 -1.01 -0.14 -1.55
C HIS A 107 -0.54 1.15 -2.21
N LEU A 108 -0.10 2.10 -1.40
CA LEU A 108 0.40 3.40 -1.87
C LEU A 108 1.79 3.62 -1.27
N PRO A 109 2.82 3.71 -2.12
CA PRO A 109 4.12 4.16 -1.63
C PRO A 109 4.01 5.60 -1.12
N VAL A 110 4.66 5.87 0.01
CA VAL A 110 4.70 7.20 0.60
C VAL A 110 6.04 7.83 0.28
N MET A 111 6.01 9.00 -0.33
CA MET A 111 7.20 9.68 -0.83
C MET A 111 7.45 10.99 -0.09
N ASP A 112 8.72 11.32 0.07
CA ASP A 112 9.18 12.65 0.44
C ASP A 112 10.07 13.13 -0.71
N GLY A 113 9.51 13.95 -1.60
CA GLY A 113 10.15 14.25 -2.87
C GLY A 113 10.35 12.98 -3.69
N GLU A 114 11.59 12.67 -4.02
CA GLU A 114 11.94 11.44 -4.75
C GLU A 114 12.28 10.27 -3.84
N LYS A 115 12.28 10.48 -2.53
CA LYS A 115 12.67 9.47 -1.55
C LYS A 115 11.46 8.67 -1.09
N LEU A 116 11.56 7.35 -1.17
CA LEU A 116 10.55 6.44 -0.61
C LEU A 116 10.72 6.38 0.90
N ILE A 117 9.69 6.73 1.66
CA ILE A 117 9.74 6.80 3.12
C ILE A 117 8.75 5.87 3.82
N GLY A 118 7.84 5.25 3.09
CA GLY A 118 6.90 4.32 3.70
C GLY A 118 6.01 3.64 2.68
N MET A 119 5.18 2.74 3.17
CA MET A 119 4.15 2.07 2.39
C MET A 119 2.85 2.09 3.19
N LEU A 120 1.79 2.55 2.57
CA LEU A 120 0.46 2.58 3.17
C LEU A 120 -0.41 1.52 2.50
N SER A 121 -0.96 0.59 3.29
CA SER A 121 -1.89 -0.41 2.78
C SER A 121 -3.33 -0.09 3.17
N MET A 122 -4.28 -0.68 2.44
CA MET A 122 -5.70 -0.58 2.81
C MET A 122 -5.92 -1.13 4.23
N GLY A 123 -5.21 -2.19 4.60
CA GLY A 123 -5.29 -2.75 5.96
C GLY A 123 -4.85 -1.75 7.04
N ASP A 124 -3.81 -0.96 6.75
CA ASP A 124 -3.36 0.09 7.67
C ASP A 124 -4.45 1.13 7.88
N ILE A 125 -5.10 1.54 6.79
CA ILE A 125 -6.20 2.52 6.84
C ILE A 125 -7.37 1.95 7.64
N VAL A 126 -7.76 0.70 7.36
CA VAL A 126 -8.89 0.06 8.05
C VAL A 126 -8.63 0.02 9.56
N ARG A 127 -7.45 -0.40 9.97
CA ARG A 127 -7.09 -0.44 11.41
C ARG A 127 -7.15 0.94 12.04
N TRP A 128 -6.63 1.94 11.35
CA TRP A 128 -6.63 3.32 11.84
C TRP A 128 -8.05 3.88 11.94
N VAL A 129 -8.87 3.66 10.90
CA VAL A 129 -10.27 4.09 10.88
C VAL A 129 -11.06 3.43 12.01
N MET A 130 -10.89 2.12 12.20
CA MET A 130 -11.57 1.39 13.28
C MET A 130 -11.23 1.95 14.66
N ALA A 131 -9.97 2.26 14.91
CA ALA A 131 -9.55 2.85 16.17
C ALA A 131 -10.20 4.23 16.39
N ASN A 132 -10.27 5.05 15.36
CA ASN A 132 -10.88 6.37 15.46
C ASN A 132 -12.41 6.32 15.47
N GLN A 133 -13.02 5.38 14.74
CA GLN A 133 -14.46 5.16 14.78
C GLN A 133 -14.92 4.72 16.17
N GLN A 134 -14.17 3.88 16.82
CA GLN A 134 -14.50 3.43 18.18
C GLN A 134 -14.54 4.65 19.13
N TYR A 135 -13.57 5.51 19.03
CA TYR A 135 -13.56 6.74 19.81
C TYR A 135 -14.79 7.62 19.52
N THR A 136 -15.16 7.76 18.23
CA THR A 136 -16.31 8.55 17.80
C THR A 136 -17.61 7.95 18.31
N ILE A 137 -17.76 6.62 18.24
CA ILE A 137 -18.94 5.92 18.74
C ILE A 137 -19.11 6.16 20.23
N GLU A 138 -18.05 6.01 21.03
CA GLU A 138 -18.06 6.24 22.47
C GLU A 138 -18.43 7.68 22.80
N HIS A 139 -17.92 8.63 22.04
CA HIS A 139 -18.25 10.07 22.20
C HIS A 139 -19.73 10.33 21.95
N LEU A 140 -20.28 9.76 20.84
CA LEU A 140 -21.70 9.91 20.51
C LEU A 140 -22.58 9.25 21.55
N GLN A 141 -22.20 8.10 22.06
CA GLN A 141 -22.94 7.42 23.13
C GLN A 141 -22.99 8.28 24.38
N GLY A 142 -21.88 8.94 24.73
CA GLY A 142 -21.84 9.87 25.84
C GLY A 142 -22.82 11.02 25.66
N TYR A 143 -22.95 11.52 24.44
CA TYR A 143 -23.91 12.60 24.12
C TYR A 143 -25.37 12.14 24.24
N ILE A 144 -25.65 10.95 23.74
CA ILE A 144 -27.03 10.41 23.68
C ILE A 144 -27.47 9.92 25.05
N PHE A 145 -26.59 9.29 25.81
CA PHE A 145 -26.94 8.64 27.10
C PHE A 145 -26.51 9.42 28.34
N GLY A 146 -26.01 10.63 28.15
CA GLY A 146 -25.68 11.54 29.24
C GLY A 146 -24.46 11.11 30.06
N HIS A 147 -23.53 10.38 29.46
CA HIS A 147 -22.31 9.92 30.12
C HIS A 147 -21.20 10.96 30.13
#